data_26e8c880d81f0fee6e4f23b5b901b04b
#
_entry.id   26e8c880d81f0fee6e4f23b5b901b04b
#
_cell.length_a   1.000
_cell.length_b   1.000
_cell.length_c   1.000
_cell.angle_alpha   90.00
_cell.angle_beta   90.00
_cell.angle_gamma   90.00
#
_symmetry.space_group_name_H-M   'P 1'
#
loop_
_entity.id
_entity.type
_entity.pdbx_description
1 polymer ?
#
loop_
_entity_poly.entity_id
_entity_poly.type
_entity_poly.pdbx_seq_one_letter_code
_entity_poly.pdbx_strand_id
1 'polypeptide(L)'
;MSQNKTNKLFGYCFATAALLCSSSSAFASEGFMPEYTCVTDAIRKDNRPEVTKRLFRSQAVEDEIVRVQKMLKNAKLAWMFTNCFPNTLDTTVHFRIGKDGKPDTFVYTGDIHAMWLRDSGAQVWPYVQFANKDKELKKMLVGVISRQLKCINIDSYANAFNDGPVGGDWMSDLTDMKPELHERKWEIDSLCYPIRLAYQYWKVTGDVSIFNDEWVQAIRNILRTFREQQRKEGNGTYKFQRKTERALDTMTNDGWGNPVKPVGLIASAFRPSDDATTFQFLIPSNFFAVSSLRKAAEILEAVNKETSLVDECKALADEVQVALKEYAVYNHPKYGQIYAFEVDGFGNRLLMDDANIPSLLAMPYLGDIKADDPIYKNTRRFVWSEDNPYFFKGKAGEGIGGPHVGYDMIWPMSIMMKAFTSQDNDEIKSCIKMLMDTDADTGFMHESFYKDNPQKFTRAWFAWQNTLFGELILKLVNDGKIDLLNSIQ
;
A
#
# COMPACT_ATOMS: atom_id res chain seq x y z
N MET A 1 -57.25 24.72 9.34
CA MET A 1 -57.18 24.24 7.97
C MET A 1 -55.75 23.78 7.77
N SER A 2 -55.43 22.56 8.12
CA SER A 2 -55.50 21.28 7.42
C SER A 2 -54.78 21.27 6.08
N GLN A 3 -53.59 20.66 6.05
CA GLN A 3 -53.33 19.45 5.27
C GLN A 3 -51.83 19.09 5.24
N ASN A 4 -51.56 17.96 5.80
CA ASN A 4 -50.66 16.85 5.44
C ASN A 4 -49.69 17.07 4.27
N LYS A 5 -48.39 16.82 4.54
CA LYS A 5 -47.44 16.27 3.57
C LYS A 5 -46.71 15.07 4.15
N THR A 6 -46.94 13.97 3.51
CA THR A 6 -46.41 12.63 3.73
C THR A 6 -44.91 12.53 3.55
N ASN A 7 -44.25 11.99 4.57
CA ASN A 7 -42.89 11.47 4.49
C ASN A 7 -42.86 10.13 3.73
N LYS A 8 -42.03 10.03 2.69
CA LYS A 8 -41.67 8.74 2.09
C LYS A 8 -40.36 8.27 2.74
N LEU A 9 -40.47 7.32 3.65
CA LEU A 9 -39.37 6.46 4.07
C LEU A 9 -39.06 5.46 2.94
N PHE A 10 -37.82 5.40 2.51
CA PHE A 10 -37.31 4.26 1.76
C PHE A 10 -36.82 3.21 2.76
N GLY A 11 -37.53 2.10 2.85
CA GLY A 11 -37.17 0.94 3.63
C GLY A 11 -36.27 0.02 2.80
N TYR A 12 -35.15 -0.36 3.36
CA TYR A 12 -34.33 -1.47 2.85
C TYR A 12 -34.97 -2.79 3.31
N CYS A 13 -35.33 -3.63 2.35
CA CYS A 13 -35.75 -5.01 2.62
C CYS A 13 -34.57 -5.90 2.91
N PHE A 14 -34.45 -6.36 4.14
CA PHE A 14 -33.65 -7.54 4.47
C PHE A 14 -34.51 -8.78 4.26
N ALA A 15 -34.13 -9.64 3.34
CA ALA A 15 -34.71 -10.97 3.20
C ALA A 15 -34.00 -11.94 4.16
N THR A 16 -34.65 -12.25 5.28
CA THR A 16 -34.29 -13.33 6.19
C THR A 16 -34.94 -14.62 5.71
N ALA A 17 -34.15 -15.58 5.26
CA ALA A 17 -34.62 -16.94 5.06
C ALA A 17 -34.52 -17.71 6.38
N ALA A 18 -35.65 -17.97 7.01
CA ALA A 18 -35.78 -18.86 8.17
C ALA A 18 -35.96 -20.29 7.68
N LEU A 19 -34.99 -21.18 7.97
CA LEU A 19 -35.22 -22.64 7.86
C LEU A 19 -35.71 -23.15 9.21
N LEU A 20 -36.93 -23.68 9.18
CA LEU A 20 -37.52 -24.48 10.24
C LEU A 20 -36.86 -25.86 10.29
N CYS A 21 -36.22 -26.21 11.40
CA CYS A 21 -35.90 -27.57 11.74
C CYS A 21 -36.84 -28.07 12.82
N SER A 22 -37.63 -29.05 12.46
CA SER A 22 -38.51 -29.81 13.34
C SER A 22 -37.69 -30.78 14.20
N SER A 23 -37.96 -30.79 15.49
CA SER A 23 -37.46 -31.72 16.48
C SER A 23 -38.05 -33.14 16.30
N SER A 24 -37.20 -34.15 16.34
CA SER A 24 -37.56 -35.48 16.82
C SER A 24 -36.43 -36.11 17.64
N SER A 25 -36.78 -36.42 18.87
CA SER A 25 -35.96 -37.15 19.82
C SER A 25 -35.92 -38.65 19.47
N ALA A 26 -34.79 -39.32 19.60
CA ALA A 26 -34.65 -40.51 20.44
C ALA A 26 -33.35 -41.30 20.17
N PHE A 27 -32.76 -41.74 21.28
CA PHE A 27 -31.95 -42.92 21.53
C PHE A 27 -30.41 -42.84 21.30
N ALA A 28 -29.75 -42.96 22.45
CA ALA A 28 -28.34 -43.27 22.62
C ALA A 28 -28.01 -44.69 22.14
N SER A 29 -26.88 -44.82 21.44
CA SER A 29 -26.05 -46.05 21.48
C SER A 29 -24.58 -45.69 21.14
N GLU A 30 -23.74 -46.03 22.12
CA GLU A 30 -22.33 -46.45 22.06
C GLU A 30 -21.42 -45.98 20.95
N GLY A 31 -20.38 -45.29 21.34
CA GLY A 31 -19.00 -45.34 20.95
C GLY A 31 -18.65 -45.66 19.50
N PHE A 32 -18.52 -44.61 18.68
CA PHE A 32 -17.66 -44.65 17.50
C PHE A 32 -16.78 -43.40 17.54
N MET A 33 -15.51 -43.57 17.89
CA MET A 33 -14.49 -42.56 17.62
C MET A 33 -14.38 -42.47 16.10
N PRO A 34 -14.59 -41.30 15.47
CA PRO A 34 -14.25 -41.19 14.08
C PRO A 34 -12.74 -41.26 13.96
N GLU A 35 -12.24 -42.26 13.25
CA GLU A 35 -10.92 -42.25 12.68
C GLU A 35 -10.73 -40.90 11.96
N TYR A 36 -9.74 -40.15 12.40
CA TYR A 36 -9.24 -39.02 11.61
C TYR A 36 -8.68 -39.59 10.31
N THR A 37 -9.50 -39.74 9.31
CA THR A 37 -9.04 -39.91 7.95
C THR A 37 -8.22 -38.67 7.63
N CYS A 38 -6.93 -38.89 7.46
CA CYS A 38 -6.03 -37.96 6.83
C CYS A 38 -6.72 -37.48 5.54
N VAL A 39 -7.20 -36.22 5.57
CA VAL A 39 -7.76 -35.60 4.35
C VAL A 39 -6.59 -35.51 3.39
N THR A 40 -6.57 -36.42 2.43
CA THR A 40 -5.68 -36.32 1.27
C THR A 40 -5.82 -34.91 0.73
N ASP A 41 -4.70 -34.19 0.62
CA ASP A 41 -4.63 -32.84 0.04
C ASP A 41 -5.33 -32.84 -1.34
N ALA A 42 -6.63 -32.58 -1.32
CA ALA A 42 -7.36 -32.33 -2.55
C ALA A 42 -6.74 -31.09 -3.17
N ILE A 43 -6.24 -31.20 -4.39
CA ILE A 43 -5.68 -30.10 -5.16
C ILE A 43 -6.75 -29.00 -5.16
N ARG A 44 -6.54 -27.94 -4.39
CA ARG A 44 -7.47 -26.81 -4.34
C ARG A 44 -7.45 -26.15 -5.72
N LYS A 45 -8.62 -26.03 -6.36
CA LYS A 45 -8.74 -25.24 -7.59
C LYS A 45 -8.36 -23.79 -7.28
N ASP A 46 -7.56 -23.16 -8.15
CA ASP A 46 -7.26 -21.75 -7.98
C ASP A 46 -8.54 -20.89 -8.12
N ASN A 47 -8.54 -19.73 -7.48
CA ASN A 47 -9.64 -18.77 -7.48
C ASN A 47 -9.40 -17.62 -8.48
N ARG A 48 -8.45 -17.80 -9.38
CA ARG A 48 -8.18 -16.84 -10.46
C ARG A 48 -9.33 -16.78 -11.45
N PRO A 49 -9.58 -15.63 -12.11
CA PRO A 49 -10.50 -15.56 -13.23
C PRO A 49 -10.14 -16.57 -14.33
N GLU A 50 -11.15 -17.07 -15.04
CA GLU A 50 -10.94 -17.86 -16.25
C GLU A 50 -9.98 -17.12 -17.20
N VAL A 51 -9.11 -17.85 -17.89
CA VAL A 51 -8.01 -17.28 -18.71
C VAL A 51 -8.50 -16.19 -19.67
N THR A 52 -9.67 -16.39 -20.26
CA THR A 52 -10.30 -15.43 -21.20
C THR A 52 -10.83 -14.16 -20.56
N LYS A 53 -10.93 -14.13 -19.23
CA LYS A 53 -11.42 -12.98 -18.45
C LYS A 53 -10.29 -12.22 -17.75
N ARG A 54 -9.05 -12.71 -17.81
CA ARG A 54 -7.89 -12.03 -17.26
C ARG A 54 -7.57 -10.79 -18.09
N LEU A 55 -7.39 -9.65 -17.43
CA LEU A 55 -7.20 -8.37 -18.10
C LEU A 55 -5.82 -8.25 -18.76
N PHE A 56 -4.79 -8.79 -18.12
CA PHE A 56 -3.44 -8.84 -18.66
C PHE A 56 -2.79 -10.19 -18.32
N ARG A 57 -2.09 -10.77 -19.29
CA ARG A 57 -1.38 -12.03 -19.11
C ARG A 57 0.08 -11.88 -19.54
N SER A 58 1.00 -12.23 -18.64
CA SER A 58 2.43 -12.34 -18.92
C SER A 58 2.87 -13.78 -18.86
N GLN A 59 3.47 -14.28 -19.94
CA GLN A 59 3.96 -15.66 -19.95
C GLN A 59 5.10 -15.84 -18.94
N ALA A 60 5.98 -14.84 -18.77
CA ALA A 60 7.06 -14.88 -17.80
C ALA A 60 6.55 -14.99 -16.35
N VAL A 61 5.42 -14.33 -16.03
CA VAL A 61 4.77 -14.43 -14.71
C VAL A 61 4.09 -15.79 -14.53
N GLU A 62 3.40 -16.33 -15.56
CA GLU A 62 2.80 -17.65 -15.51
C GLU A 62 3.86 -18.76 -15.31
N ASP A 63 4.98 -18.67 -16.02
CA ASP A 63 6.09 -19.61 -15.86
C ASP A 63 6.67 -19.55 -14.44
N GLU A 64 6.75 -18.36 -13.85
CA GLU A 64 7.23 -18.18 -12.48
C GLU A 64 6.26 -18.74 -11.44
N ILE A 65 4.95 -18.60 -11.65
CA ILE A 65 3.94 -19.24 -10.80
C ILE A 65 4.13 -20.76 -10.80
N VAL A 66 4.28 -21.36 -11.97
CA VAL A 66 4.51 -22.80 -12.10
C VAL A 66 5.83 -23.23 -11.43
N ARG A 67 6.89 -22.42 -11.55
CA ARG A 67 8.18 -22.68 -10.90
C ARG A 67 8.03 -22.72 -9.37
N VAL A 68 7.42 -21.70 -8.79
CA VAL A 68 7.25 -21.57 -7.34
C VAL A 68 6.32 -22.65 -6.80
N GLN A 69 5.20 -22.94 -7.47
CA GLN A 69 4.29 -24.03 -7.10
C GLN A 69 4.99 -25.38 -6.97
N LYS A 70 5.90 -25.71 -7.91
CA LYS A 70 6.66 -26.96 -7.88
C LYS A 70 7.65 -27.04 -6.70
N MET A 71 8.08 -25.91 -6.18
CA MET A 71 9.02 -25.83 -5.05
C MET A 71 8.32 -25.90 -3.70
N LEU A 72 7.09 -25.40 -3.61
CA LEU A 72 6.30 -25.34 -2.37
C LEU A 72 5.63 -26.72 -2.12
N LYS A 73 5.93 -27.31 -0.96
CA LYS A 73 5.30 -28.58 -0.50
C LYS A 73 3.98 -28.33 0.24
N ASN A 74 3.81 -27.15 0.86
CA ASN A 74 2.58 -26.78 1.55
C ASN A 74 1.52 -26.40 0.50
N ALA A 75 0.48 -27.22 0.36
CA ALA A 75 -0.56 -27.05 -0.66
C ALA A 75 -1.35 -25.74 -0.48
N LYS A 76 -1.61 -25.31 0.77
CA LYS A 76 -2.32 -24.06 1.05
C LYS A 76 -1.47 -22.85 0.63
N LEU A 77 -0.19 -22.84 0.99
CA LEU A 77 0.72 -21.77 0.61
C LEU A 77 0.89 -21.64 -0.91
N ALA A 78 1.03 -22.80 -1.60
CA ALA A 78 1.12 -22.84 -3.06
C ALA A 78 -0.16 -22.30 -3.72
N TRP A 79 -1.33 -22.67 -3.19
CA TRP A 79 -2.63 -22.18 -3.66
C TRP A 79 -2.80 -20.67 -3.44
N MET A 80 -2.47 -20.16 -2.25
CA MET A 80 -2.53 -18.71 -1.96
C MET A 80 -1.56 -17.93 -2.85
N PHE A 81 -0.33 -18.41 -3.05
CA PHE A 81 0.61 -17.76 -3.95
C PHE A 81 0.07 -17.68 -5.38
N THR A 82 -0.53 -18.77 -5.88
CA THR A 82 -1.14 -18.83 -7.22
C THR A 82 -2.26 -17.83 -7.41
N ASN A 83 -3.07 -17.61 -6.38
CA ASN A 83 -4.16 -16.64 -6.43
C ASN A 83 -3.66 -15.20 -6.27
N CYS A 84 -2.79 -14.97 -5.30
CA CYS A 84 -2.38 -13.63 -4.88
C CYS A 84 -1.37 -12.99 -5.84
N PHE A 85 -0.33 -13.74 -6.25
CA PHE A 85 0.76 -13.18 -7.04
C PHE A 85 0.32 -12.55 -8.36
N PRO A 86 -0.55 -13.18 -9.18
CA PRO A 86 -1.02 -12.58 -10.44
C PRO A 86 -2.25 -11.68 -10.29
N ASN A 87 -2.79 -11.47 -9.08
CA ASN A 87 -4.10 -10.83 -8.88
C ASN A 87 -4.20 -9.47 -9.55
N THR A 88 -3.18 -8.63 -9.44
CA THR A 88 -3.12 -7.32 -10.11
C THR A 88 -3.23 -7.46 -11.63
N LEU A 89 -2.44 -8.34 -12.25
CA LEU A 89 -2.46 -8.54 -13.71
C LEU A 89 -3.80 -9.09 -14.18
N ASP A 90 -4.33 -10.07 -13.44
CA ASP A 90 -5.57 -10.75 -13.79
C ASP A 90 -6.80 -9.82 -13.72
N THR A 91 -6.81 -8.82 -12.81
CA THR A 91 -8.06 -8.17 -12.39
C THR A 91 -8.08 -6.66 -12.43
N THR A 92 -6.92 -5.98 -12.44
CA THR A 92 -6.87 -4.51 -12.27
C THR A 92 -6.12 -3.75 -13.36
N VAL A 93 -5.38 -4.43 -14.22
CA VAL A 93 -4.53 -3.82 -15.25
C VAL A 93 -5.31 -3.60 -16.54
N HIS A 94 -5.52 -2.34 -16.91
CA HIS A 94 -6.13 -1.93 -18.18
C HIS A 94 -5.05 -1.36 -19.10
N PHE A 95 -4.37 -2.27 -19.82
CA PHE A 95 -3.32 -1.91 -20.78
C PHE A 95 -3.91 -1.60 -22.16
N ARG A 96 -3.43 -0.52 -22.77
CA ARG A 96 -3.80 -0.12 -24.14
C ARG A 96 -2.67 0.64 -24.81
N ILE A 97 -2.74 0.74 -26.14
CA ILE A 97 -1.92 1.68 -26.90
C ILE A 97 -2.76 2.93 -27.12
N GLY A 98 -2.23 4.08 -26.69
CA GLY A 98 -2.87 5.37 -26.84
C GLY A 98 -3.01 5.80 -28.32
N LYS A 99 -3.76 6.85 -28.56
CA LYS A 99 -3.91 7.43 -29.91
C LYS A 99 -2.59 7.96 -30.49
N ASP A 100 -1.64 8.27 -29.64
CA ASP A 100 -0.28 8.68 -29.95
C ASP A 100 0.67 7.50 -30.24
N GLY A 101 0.16 6.28 -30.25
CA GLY A 101 0.93 5.05 -30.44
C GLY A 101 1.76 4.61 -29.24
N LYS A 102 1.65 5.29 -28.08
CA LYS A 102 2.42 4.97 -26.88
C LYS A 102 1.65 4.06 -25.94
N PRO A 103 2.35 3.22 -25.15
CA PRO A 103 1.75 2.44 -24.09
C PRO A 103 1.09 3.34 -23.03
N ASP A 104 -0.10 2.94 -22.60
CA ASP A 104 -0.87 3.57 -21.53
C ASP A 104 -1.53 2.48 -20.69
N THR A 105 -1.30 2.49 -19.39
CA THR A 105 -1.83 1.47 -18.48
C THR A 105 -2.49 2.13 -17.28
N PHE A 106 -3.77 1.85 -17.10
CA PHE A 106 -4.53 2.26 -15.93
C PHE A 106 -4.65 1.05 -14.98
N VAL A 107 -4.41 1.26 -13.68
CA VAL A 107 -4.40 0.18 -12.68
C VAL A 107 -5.37 0.53 -11.56
N TYR A 108 -6.42 -0.27 -11.39
CA TYR A 108 -7.36 -0.15 -10.28
C TYR A 108 -6.75 -0.65 -8.97
N THR A 109 -7.26 -0.17 -7.83
CA THR A 109 -6.86 -0.70 -6.50
C THR A 109 -7.47 -2.05 -6.17
N GLY A 110 -8.53 -2.44 -6.89
CA GLY A 110 -9.35 -3.61 -6.67
C GLY A 110 -10.83 -3.24 -6.85
N ASP A 111 -11.58 -3.27 -5.77
CA ASP A 111 -13.02 -2.92 -5.74
C ASP A 111 -13.31 -1.42 -5.99
N ILE A 112 -12.31 -0.55 -5.93
CA ILE A 112 -12.44 0.87 -6.30
C ILE A 112 -11.80 1.09 -7.68
N HIS A 113 -12.60 1.59 -8.62
CA HIS A 113 -12.25 1.80 -10.01
C HIS A 113 -11.52 3.14 -10.22
N ALA A 114 -10.48 3.38 -9.44
CA ALA A 114 -9.61 4.54 -9.54
C ALA A 114 -8.15 4.12 -9.39
N MET A 115 -7.23 4.96 -9.87
CA MET A 115 -5.80 4.71 -9.85
C MET A 115 -5.13 5.63 -8.84
N TRP A 116 -4.77 5.09 -7.67
CA TRP A 116 -3.84 5.73 -6.74
C TRP A 116 -2.42 5.65 -7.29
N LEU A 117 -1.66 6.72 -7.15
CA LEU A 117 -0.25 6.74 -7.54
C LEU A 117 0.59 5.78 -6.69
N ARG A 118 0.32 5.68 -5.42
CA ARG A 118 0.88 4.69 -4.47
C ARG A 118 0.58 3.27 -4.92
N ASP A 119 -0.70 2.92 -4.96
CA ASP A 119 -1.17 1.55 -5.21
C ASP A 119 -0.70 1.03 -6.56
N SER A 120 -0.88 1.79 -7.63
CA SER A 120 -0.51 1.39 -8.97
C SER A 120 0.98 1.06 -9.10
N GLY A 121 1.84 1.83 -8.41
CA GLY A 121 3.27 1.55 -8.37
C GLY A 121 3.62 0.30 -7.57
N ALA A 122 2.99 0.12 -6.40
CA ALA A 122 3.23 -1.01 -5.53
C ALA A 122 2.67 -2.32 -6.10
N GLN A 123 1.49 -2.28 -6.71
CA GLN A 123 0.83 -3.45 -7.30
C GLN A 123 1.63 -4.07 -8.45
N VAL A 124 2.30 -3.27 -9.28
CA VAL A 124 3.07 -3.79 -10.42
C VAL A 124 4.55 -4.02 -10.09
N TRP A 125 5.00 -3.57 -8.92
CA TRP A 125 6.39 -3.65 -8.48
C TRP A 125 7.02 -5.05 -8.60
N PRO A 126 6.37 -6.15 -8.15
CA PRO A 126 6.99 -7.47 -8.19
C PRO A 126 7.23 -8.00 -9.60
N TYR A 127 6.54 -7.45 -10.59
CA TYR A 127 6.66 -7.91 -11.98
C TYR A 127 7.80 -7.24 -12.75
N VAL A 128 8.37 -6.15 -12.23
CA VAL A 128 9.46 -5.41 -12.90
C VAL A 128 10.66 -6.31 -13.22
N GLN A 129 10.97 -7.27 -12.35
CA GLN A 129 12.07 -8.22 -12.54
C GLN A 129 11.92 -9.10 -13.79
N PHE A 130 10.71 -9.22 -14.32
CA PHE A 130 10.42 -10.02 -15.52
C PHE A 130 10.37 -9.21 -16.81
N ALA A 131 10.54 -7.88 -16.75
CA ALA A 131 10.39 -6.99 -17.90
C ALA A 131 11.30 -7.35 -19.09
N ASN A 132 12.51 -7.88 -18.83
CA ASN A 132 13.42 -8.32 -19.89
C ASN A 132 13.07 -9.70 -20.48
N LYS A 133 12.18 -10.45 -19.81
CA LYS A 133 11.76 -11.80 -20.25
C LYS A 133 10.45 -11.77 -21.06
N ASP A 134 9.69 -10.67 -20.96
CA ASP A 134 8.37 -10.54 -21.60
C ASP A 134 8.17 -9.11 -22.14
N LYS A 135 8.11 -9.02 -23.47
CA LYS A 135 8.00 -7.73 -24.18
C LYS A 135 6.66 -7.03 -23.93
N GLU A 136 5.56 -7.77 -23.79
CA GLU A 136 4.26 -7.17 -23.52
C GLU A 136 4.18 -6.69 -22.07
N LEU A 137 4.73 -7.44 -21.12
CA LEU A 137 4.88 -6.98 -19.74
C LEU A 137 5.74 -5.70 -19.67
N LYS A 138 6.84 -5.64 -20.42
CA LYS A 138 7.68 -4.44 -20.49
C LYS A 138 6.88 -3.23 -20.99
N LYS A 139 6.08 -3.38 -22.04
CA LYS A 139 5.20 -2.32 -22.55
C LYS A 139 4.15 -1.90 -21.53
N MET A 140 3.54 -2.86 -20.85
CA MET A 140 2.57 -2.59 -19.80
C MET A 140 3.17 -1.75 -18.67
N LEU A 141 4.38 -2.07 -18.21
CA LEU A 141 5.09 -1.32 -17.17
C LEU A 141 5.46 0.09 -17.64
N VAL A 142 5.91 0.25 -18.89
CA VAL A 142 6.12 1.58 -19.50
C VAL A 142 4.81 2.37 -19.48
N GLY A 143 3.68 1.72 -19.80
CA GLY A 143 2.37 2.34 -19.76
C GLY A 143 1.97 2.83 -18.37
N VAL A 144 2.25 2.07 -17.29
CA VAL A 144 2.00 2.49 -15.90
C VAL A 144 2.82 3.73 -15.56
N ILE A 145 4.13 3.69 -15.82
CA ILE A 145 5.03 4.82 -15.55
C ILE A 145 4.58 6.07 -16.30
N SER A 146 4.29 5.94 -17.61
CA SER A 146 3.80 7.07 -18.42
C SER A 146 2.49 7.64 -17.89
N ARG A 147 1.56 6.79 -17.46
CA ARG A 147 0.29 7.21 -16.85
C ARG A 147 0.53 7.96 -15.53
N GLN A 148 1.40 7.46 -14.66
CA GLN A 148 1.74 8.13 -13.41
C GLN A 148 2.36 9.52 -13.65
N LEU A 149 3.24 9.67 -14.64
CA LEU A 149 3.82 10.96 -15.00
C LEU A 149 2.76 11.95 -15.49
N LYS A 150 1.82 11.50 -16.35
CA LYS A 150 0.68 12.30 -16.79
C LYS A 150 -0.17 12.76 -15.60
N CYS A 151 -0.47 11.87 -14.67
CA CYS A 151 -1.23 12.19 -13.46
C CYS A 151 -0.54 13.27 -12.62
N ILE A 152 0.76 13.13 -12.34
CA ILE A 152 1.55 14.15 -11.61
C ILE A 152 1.54 15.49 -12.35
N ASN A 153 1.61 15.49 -13.69
CA ASN A 153 1.59 16.70 -14.50
C ASN A 153 0.20 17.35 -14.58
N ILE A 154 -0.89 16.61 -14.36
CA ILE A 154 -2.24 17.14 -14.20
C ILE A 154 -2.41 17.82 -12.83
N ASP A 155 -2.03 17.13 -11.76
CA ASP A 155 -2.11 17.67 -10.41
C ASP A 155 -1.19 16.91 -9.44
N SER A 156 -0.12 17.53 -8.97
CA SER A 156 0.85 16.92 -8.04
C SER A 156 0.35 16.81 -6.60
N TYR A 157 -0.81 17.37 -6.28
CA TYR A 157 -1.46 17.24 -4.98
C TYR A 157 -2.51 16.13 -4.90
N ALA A 158 -2.90 15.56 -6.04
CA ALA A 158 -3.87 14.49 -6.07
C ALA A 158 -3.21 13.12 -5.82
N ASN A 159 -3.87 12.29 -5.02
CA ASN A 159 -3.45 10.92 -4.73
C ASN A 159 -4.07 9.90 -5.71
N ALA A 160 -5.30 10.15 -6.20
CA ALA A 160 -6.04 9.22 -7.03
C ALA A 160 -6.68 9.87 -8.25
N PHE A 161 -6.71 9.12 -9.37
CA PHE A 161 -7.13 9.60 -10.68
C PHE A 161 -8.18 8.69 -11.33
N ASN A 162 -9.02 9.30 -12.16
CA ASN A 162 -9.96 8.62 -13.04
C ASN A 162 -9.29 8.20 -14.36
N ASP A 163 -9.89 7.26 -15.08
CA ASP A 163 -9.42 6.89 -16.43
C ASP A 163 -9.95 7.88 -17.49
N GLY A 164 -9.66 9.14 -17.31
CA GLY A 164 -10.07 10.27 -18.15
C GLY A 164 -10.83 11.33 -17.37
N PRO A 165 -11.28 12.42 -18.04
CA PRO A 165 -11.96 13.55 -17.40
C PRO A 165 -13.46 13.26 -17.19
N VAL A 166 -13.77 12.31 -16.33
CA VAL A 166 -15.16 11.83 -16.11
C VAL A 166 -15.82 12.34 -14.83
N GLY A 167 -15.04 12.98 -13.93
CA GLY A 167 -15.51 13.33 -12.60
C GLY A 167 -15.72 12.11 -11.70
N GLY A 168 -16.44 12.29 -10.58
CA GLY A 168 -16.70 11.20 -9.64
C GLY A 168 -17.36 11.70 -8.36
N ASP A 169 -17.43 10.80 -7.37
CA ASP A 169 -18.17 11.02 -6.12
C ASP A 169 -17.58 12.15 -5.26
N TRP A 170 -16.27 12.42 -5.38
CA TRP A 170 -15.55 13.41 -4.57
C TRP A 170 -15.43 14.80 -5.21
N MET A 171 -16.12 15.04 -6.34
CA MET A 171 -16.12 16.37 -6.99
C MET A 171 -16.67 17.51 -6.11
N SER A 172 -17.36 17.18 -5.02
CA SER A 172 -17.87 18.14 -4.04
C SER A 172 -16.87 18.50 -2.93
N ASP A 173 -15.69 17.88 -2.90
CA ASP A 173 -14.64 18.21 -1.94
C ASP A 173 -14.21 19.68 -2.09
N LEU A 174 -13.96 20.34 -0.96
CA LEU A 174 -13.54 21.74 -0.92
C LEU A 174 -12.03 21.84 -1.12
N THR A 175 -11.60 21.58 -2.33
CA THR A 175 -10.25 21.68 -2.86
C THR A 175 -10.34 21.96 -4.36
N ASP A 176 -9.22 22.15 -5.05
CA ASP A 176 -9.20 22.45 -6.50
C ASP A 176 -9.39 21.15 -7.34
N MET A 177 -10.63 20.60 -7.32
CA MET A 177 -10.97 19.37 -8.03
C MET A 177 -11.03 19.60 -9.53
N LYS A 178 -10.57 18.60 -10.30
CA LYS A 178 -10.63 18.51 -11.76
C LYS A 178 -11.31 17.20 -12.17
N PRO A 179 -11.93 17.12 -13.36
CA PRO A 179 -12.63 15.90 -13.81
C PRO A 179 -11.74 14.65 -13.91
N GLU A 180 -10.43 14.83 -14.07
CA GLU A 180 -9.44 13.74 -14.10
C GLU A 180 -9.14 13.14 -12.74
N LEU A 181 -9.46 13.88 -11.64
CA LEU A 181 -9.14 13.48 -10.29
C LEU A 181 -10.29 12.64 -9.71
N HIS A 182 -9.94 11.48 -9.15
CA HIS A 182 -10.84 10.73 -8.29
C HIS A 182 -10.87 11.37 -6.91
N GLU A 183 -9.68 11.67 -6.34
CA GLU A 183 -9.51 12.28 -5.03
C GLU A 183 -8.28 13.19 -5.02
N ARG A 184 -8.32 14.28 -4.22
CA ARG A 184 -7.23 15.25 -4.14
C ARG A 184 -6.68 15.38 -2.71
N LYS A 185 -6.43 14.26 -2.07
CA LYS A 185 -5.75 14.20 -0.78
C LYS A 185 -4.24 14.28 -0.98
N TRP A 186 -3.60 15.27 -0.38
CA TRP A 186 -2.16 15.44 -0.49
C TRP A 186 -1.40 14.47 0.42
N GLU A 187 -0.62 13.61 -0.19
CA GLU A 187 0.23 12.60 0.43
C GLU A 187 1.62 12.65 -0.20
N ILE A 188 2.67 12.72 0.61
CA ILE A 188 4.06 12.75 0.12
C ILE A 188 4.38 11.51 -0.72
N ASP A 189 3.96 10.35 -0.27
CA ASP A 189 4.25 9.06 -0.88
C ASP A 189 3.64 8.90 -2.27
N SER A 190 2.52 9.56 -2.56
CA SER A 190 1.91 9.60 -3.90
C SER A 190 2.89 10.11 -4.98
N LEU A 191 3.83 10.97 -4.62
CA LEU A 191 4.88 11.44 -5.54
C LEU A 191 6.17 10.60 -5.47
N CYS A 192 6.35 9.76 -4.45
CA CYS A 192 7.53 8.92 -4.28
C CYS A 192 7.43 7.57 -4.99
N TYR A 193 6.25 6.93 -4.96
CA TYR A 193 6.03 5.63 -5.60
C TYR A 193 6.29 5.62 -7.11
N PRO A 194 5.89 6.63 -7.91
CA PRO A 194 6.24 6.71 -9.33
C PRO A 194 7.74 6.76 -9.59
N ILE A 195 8.50 7.50 -8.77
CA ILE A 195 9.96 7.56 -8.87
C ILE A 195 10.56 6.19 -8.55
N ARG A 196 10.09 5.54 -7.47
CA ARG A 196 10.54 4.21 -7.07
C ARG A 196 10.35 3.19 -8.19
N LEU A 197 9.15 3.18 -8.81
CA LEU A 197 8.83 2.26 -9.92
C LEU A 197 9.71 2.52 -11.15
N ALA A 198 9.82 3.78 -11.58
CA ALA A 198 10.61 4.16 -12.74
C ALA A 198 12.11 3.86 -12.55
N TYR A 199 12.64 4.09 -11.34
CA TYR A 199 14.01 3.75 -10.98
C TYR A 199 14.27 2.24 -11.07
N GLN A 200 13.40 1.41 -10.49
CA GLN A 200 13.54 -0.04 -10.55
C GLN A 200 13.42 -0.59 -11.97
N TYR A 201 12.47 -0.05 -12.74
CA TYR A 201 12.32 -0.40 -14.16
C TYR A 201 13.63 -0.15 -14.92
N TRP A 202 14.21 1.04 -14.74
CA TRP A 202 15.51 1.38 -15.35
C TRP A 202 16.64 0.46 -14.89
N LYS A 203 16.75 0.21 -13.59
CA LYS A 203 17.80 -0.68 -13.07
C LYS A 203 17.73 -2.10 -13.61
N VAL A 204 16.52 -2.61 -13.84
CA VAL A 204 16.32 -3.95 -14.39
C VAL A 204 16.51 -3.99 -15.90
N THR A 205 16.00 -2.99 -16.62
CA THR A 205 15.92 -3.04 -18.09
C THR A 205 17.02 -2.29 -18.81
N GLY A 206 17.69 -1.33 -18.16
CA GLY A 206 18.59 -0.37 -18.80
C GLY A 206 17.89 0.63 -19.72
N ASP A 207 16.56 0.59 -19.82
CA ASP A 207 15.76 1.41 -20.74
C ASP A 207 15.59 2.82 -20.19
N VAL A 208 16.14 3.80 -20.88
CA VAL A 208 16.07 5.23 -20.52
C VAL A 208 15.00 5.99 -21.30
N SER A 209 14.28 5.34 -22.21
CA SER A 209 13.31 5.99 -23.11
C SER A 209 12.13 6.64 -22.39
N ILE A 210 11.82 6.17 -21.19
CA ILE A 210 10.76 6.73 -20.32
C ILE A 210 11.15 8.07 -19.70
N PHE A 211 12.44 8.43 -19.64
CA PHE A 211 12.93 9.68 -19.03
C PHE A 211 12.98 10.83 -20.04
N ASN A 212 11.82 11.13 -20.58
CA ASN A 212 11.58 12.17 -21.57
C ASN A 212 11.21 13.51 -20.90
N ASP A 213 10.68 14.45 -21.68
CA ASP A 213 10.30 15.78 -21.17
C ASP A 213 9.10 15.71 -20.19
N GLU A 214 8.20 14.71 -20.32
CA GLU A 214 7.11 14.48 -19.35
C GLU A 214 7.68 14.07 -17.97
N TRP A 215 8.73 13.23 -17.96
CA TRP A 215 9.48 12.90 -16.74
C TRP A 215 10.11 14.14 -16.09
N VAL A 216 10.84 14.94 -16.89
CA VAL A 216 11.49 16.15 -16.38
C VAL A 216 10.45 17.11 -15.79
N GLN A 217 9.31 17.29 -16.48
CA GLN A 217 8.22 18.14 -15.98
C GLN A 217 7.61 17.59 -14.68
N ALA A 218 7.43 16.27 -14.58
CA ALA A 218 6.94 15.63 -13.35
C ALA A 218 7.90 15.86 -12.18
N ILE A 219 9.21 15.71 -12.38
CA ILE A 219 10.21 16.00 -11.33
C ILE A 219 10.18 17.47 -10.90
N ARG A 220 10.03 18.41 -11.83
CA ARG A 220 9.84 19.84 -11.51
C ARG A 220 8.60 20.06 -10.65
N ASN A 221 7.49 19.42 -11.00
CA ASN A 221 6.25 19.51 -10.23
C ASN A 221 6.41 18.91 -8.83
N ILE A 222 7.10 17.77 -8.69
CA ILE A 222 7.41 17.14 -7.40
C ILE A 222 8.24 18.08 -6.53
N LEU A 223 9.34 18.61 -7.06
CA LEU A 223 10.21 19.53 -6.31
C LEU A 223 9.46 20.79 -5.85
N ARG A 224 8.67 21.41 -6.75
CA ARG A 224 7.83 22.56 -6.41
C ARG A 224 6.87 22.23 -5.28
N THR A 225 6.16 21.10 -5.36
CA THR A 225 5.18 20.68 -4.35
C THR A 225 5.87 20.40 -3.01
N PHE A 226 7.00 19.70 -3.01
CA PHE A 226 7.74 19.42 -1.78
C PHE A 226 8.28 20.70 -1.14
N ARG A 227 8.82 21.63 -1.94
CA ARG A 227 9.30 22.94 -1.45
C ARG A 227 8.17 23.76 -0.85
N GLU A 228 7.02 23.84 -1.52
CA GLU A 228 5.84 24.53 -1.00
C GLU A 228 5.38 23.91 0.33
N GLN A 229 5.39 22.58 0.43
CA GLN A 229 4.97 21.86 1.64
C GLN A 229 6.03 21.82 2.76
N GLN A 230 7.22 22.34 2.55
CA GLN A 230 8.12 22.69 3.67
C GLN A 230 7.58 23.87 4.50
N ARG A 231 6.55 24.57 4.01
CA ARG A 231 5.83 25.66 4.70
C ARG A 231 6.70 26.84 5.13
N LYS A 232 7.87 27.07 4.50
CA LYS A 232 8.80 28.16 4.84
C LYS A 232 8.25 29.55 4.53
N GLU A 233 7.43 29.63 3.47
CA GLU A 233 6.83 30.89 2.98
C GLU A 233 5.33 30.98 3.28
N GLY A 234 4.83 30.18 4.25
CA GLY A 234 3.42 30.10 4.60
C GLY A 234 2.80 28.75 4.26
N ASN A 235 1.47 28.69 4.30
CA ASN A 235 0.74 27.44 4.12
C ASN A 235 0.70 26.90 2.67
N GLY A 236 1.20 27.65 1.70
CA GLY A 236 1.14 27.28 0.28
C GLY A 236 -0.25 27.46 -0.31
N THR A 237 -0.53 26.77 -1.40
CA THR A 237 -1.79 26.87 -2.15
C THR A 237 -2.77 25.74 -1.87
N TYR A 238 -2.29 24.61 -1.32
CA TYR A 238 -3.10 23.43 -1.07
C TYR A 238 -3.89 23.53 0.23
N LYS A 239 -5.18 23.26 0.13
CA LYS A 239 -6.07 23.00 1.26
C LYS A 239 -7.11 21.96 0.88
N PHE A 240 -7.67 21.27 1.89
CA PHE A 240 -8.65 20.24 1.67
C PHE A 240 -9.68 20.19 2.80
N GLN A 241 -10.95 20.18 2.44
CA GLN A 241 -12.03 19.80 3.33
C GLN A 241 -13.04 18.93 2.60
N ARG A 242 -13.63 17.99 3.33
CA ARG A 242 -14.74 17.14 2.89
C ARG A 242 -15.89 17.25 3.87
N LYS A 243 -17.12 17.30 3.38
CA LYS A 243 -18.30 17.16 4.24
C LYS A 243 -18.43 15.69 4.63
N THR A 244 -18.10 15.38 5.86
CA THR A 244 -18.07 14.01 6.38
C THR A 244 -18.30 14.02 7.89
N GLU A 245 -18.85 12.92 8.42
CA GLU A 245 -18.90 12.67 9.87
C GLU A 245 -17.61 12.05 10.41
N ARG A 246 -16.73 11.60 9.51
CA ARG A 246 -15.46 10.97 9.83
C ARG A 246 -14.36 12.03 9.95
N ALA A 247 -13.92 12.31 11.16
CA ALA A 247 -12.94 13.37 11.45
C ALA A 247 -11.59 13.19 10.69
N LEU A 248 -11.20 11.97 10.38
CA LEU A 248 -9.94 11.67 9.67
C LEU A 248 -10.06 11.80 8.15
N ASP A 249 -11.26 12.05 7.62
CA ASP A 249 -11.51 12.17 6.19
C ASP A 249 -11.51 13.62 5.70
N THR A 250 -11.14 14.55 6.56
CA THR A 250 -11.06 16.00 6.31
C THR A 250 -9.96 16.65 7.14
N MET A 251 -9.46 17.79 6.67
CA MET A 251 -8.46 18.54 7.42
C MET A 251 -9.10 19.58 8.34
N THR A 252 -8.48 19.80 9.49
CA THR A 252 -8.80 20.86 10.45
C THR A 252 -8.39 22.25 9.93
N ASN A 253 -8.68 23.29 10.70
CA ASN A 253 -8.18 24.65 10.48
C ASN A 253 -8.44 25.15 9.04
N ASP A 254 -9.73 25.18 8.65
CA ASP A 254 -10.20 25.61 7.33
C ASP A 254 -9.51 24.88 6.14
N GLY A 255 -9.11 23.64 6.36
CA GLY A 255 -8.47 22.79 5.34
C GLY A 255 -6.94 22.92 5.28
N TRP A 256 -6.32 23.71 6.15
CA TRP A 256 -4.87 23.86 6.21
C TRP A 256 -4.18 22.80 7.07
N GLY A 257 -4.94 22.08 7.91
CA GLY A 257 -4.43 21.16 8.92
C GLY A 257 -3.86 21.87 10.14
N ASN A 258 -3.36 21.11 11.09
CA ASN A 258 -2.77 21.66 12.30
C ASN A 258 -1.47 22.41 11.98
N PRO A 259 -1.16 23.49 12.72
CA PRO A 259 0.03 24.31 12.48
C PRO A 259 1.32 23.50 12.58
N VAL A 260 2.30 23.84 11.75
CA VAL A 260 3.66 23.30 11.82
C VAL A 260 4.68 24.45 11.94
N LYS A 261 5.78 24.18 12.62
CA LYS A 261 6.97 25.04 12.57
C LYS A 261 7.85 24.56 11.40
N PRO A 262 8.12 25.43 10.41
CA PRO A 262 9.00 25.07 9.30
C PRO A 262 10.41 24.71 9.79
N VAL A 263 10.79 23.45 9.65
CA VAL A 263 12.07 22.91 10.13
C VAL A 263 12.85 22.18 9.03
N GLY A 264 12.40 22.29 7.79
CA GLY A 264 12.98 21.61 6.65
C GLY A 264 12.31 20.26 6.27
N LEU A 265 11.40 19.75 7.09
CA LEU A 265 10.54 18.61 6.76
C LEU A 265 9.41 19.02 5.81
N ILE A 266 8.88 18.04 5.08
CA ILE A 266 7.76 18.20 4.14
C ILE A 266 6.47 17.83 4.88
N ALA A 267 5.47 18.73 4.87
CA ALA A 267 4.17 18.45 5.43
C ALA A 267 3.35 17.55 4.51
N SER A 268 2.72 16.52 5.06
CA SER A 268 1.72 15.66 4.42
C SER A 268 0.35 15.95 5.03
N ALA A 269 -0.64 16.22 4.22
CA ALA A 269 -1.99 16.44 4.70
C ALA A 269 -2.65 15.14 5.16
N PHE A 270 -2.37 14.08 4.43
CA PHE A 270 -2.90 12.75 4.68
C PHE A 270 -1.78 11.72 4.80
N ARG A 271 -2.10 10.60 5.45
CA ARG A 271 -1.28 9.40 5.57
C ARG A 271 -1.49 8.49 4.35
N PRO A 272 -0.64 7.50 4.13
CA PRO A 272 -0.86 6.47 3.10
C PRO A 272 -2.18 5.70 3.24
N SER A 273 -2.85 5.80 4.38
CA SER A 273 -4.18 5.27 4.64
C SER A 273 -5.33 6.17 4.18
N ASP A 274 -5.04 7.30 3.55
CA ASP A 274 -5.99 8.37 3.20
C ASP A 274 -6.61 9.08 4.43
N ASP A 275 -6.09 8.84 5.63
CA ASP A 275 -6.49 9.52 6.87
C ASP A 275 -5.68 10.80 7.09
N ALA A 276 -6.32 11.87 7.56
CA ALA A 276 -5.66 13.13 7.87
C ALA A 276 -4.59 12.96 8.96
N THR A 277 -3.43 13.61 8.76
CA THR A 277 -2.38 13.66 9.78
C THR A 277 -2.79 14.49 10.98
N THR A 278 -2.34 14.09 12.16
CA THR A 278 -2.45 14.89 13.38
C THR A 278 -1.37 15.97 13.42
N PHE A 279 -0.12 15.55 13.21
CA PHE A 279 1.02 16.46 13.03
C PHE A 279 1.55 16.25 11.61
N GLN A 280 1.57 17.32 10.81
CA GLN A 280 1.71 17.19 9.36
C GLN A 280 3.08 16.69 8.88
N PHE A 281 4.12 16.69 9.72
CA PHE A 281 5.40 16.09 9.32
C PHE A 281 5.37 14.56 9.59
N LEU A 282 4.86 13.81 8.63
CA LEU A 282 4.81 12.36 8.64
C LEU A 282 6.21 11.80 8.38
N ILE A 283 6.83 11.21 9.39
CA ILE A 283 8.24 10.83 9.37
C ILE A 283 8.56 9.74 8.36
N PRO A 284 7.84 8.59 8.27
CA PRO A 284 8.18 7.58 7.27
C PRO A 284 8.07 8.10 5.83
N SER A 285 7.09 8.96 5.54
CA SER A 285 6.96 9.59 4.22
C SER A 285 8.09 10.57 3.91
N ASN A 286 8.61 11.29 4.92
CA ASN A 286 9.77 12.16 4.73
C ASN A 286 11.05 11.36 4.43
N PHE A 287 11.26 10.19 5.07
CA PHE A 287 12.35 9.27 4.70
C PHE A 287 12.20 8.80 3.26
N PHE A 288 10.98 8.43 2.85
CA PHE A 288 10.71 7.99 1.48
C PHE A 288 10.92 9.12 0.45
N ALA A 289 10.62 10.38 0.81
CA ALA A 289 10.92 11.54 -0.02
C ALA A 289 12.44 11.69 -0.25
N VAL A 290 13.27 11.54 0.79
CA VAL A 290 14.74 11.60 0.69
C VAL A 290 15.26 10.53 -0.28
N SER A 291 14.88 9.27 -0.08
CA SER A 291 15.34 8.18 -0.93
C SER A 291 14.85 8.32 -2.38
N SER A 292 13.63 8.83 -2.58
CA SER A 292 13.06 9.08 -3.91
C SER A 292 13.75 10.23 -4.64
N LEU A 293 14.03 11.33 -3.96
CA LEU A 293 14.76 12.47 -4.55
C LEU A 293 16.19 12.09 -4.98
N ARG A 294 16.86 11.25 -4.18
CA ARG A 294 18.19 10.73 -4.55
C ARG A 294 18.12 9.83 -5.79
N LYS A 295 17.10 8.97 -5.89
CA LYS A 295 16.86 8.15 -7.09
C LYS A 295 16.53 9.01 -8.32
N ALA A 296 15.74 10.06 -8.16
CA ALA A 296 15.44 11.01 -9.24
C ALA A 296 16.71 11.72 -9.73
N ALA A 297 17.58 12.18 -8.82
CA ALA A 297 18.85 12.78 -9.17
C ALA A 297 19.76 11.81 -9.96
N GLU A 298 19.85 10.55 -9.51
CA GLU A 298 20.64 9.51 -10.21
C GLU A 298 20.11 9.25 -11.63
N ILE A 299 18.79 9.19 -11.81
CA ILE A 299 18.17 9.06 -13.15
C ILE A 299 18.54 10.26 -14.04
N LEU A 300 18.35 11.48 -13.54
CA LEU A 300 18.62 12.71 -14.31
C LEU A 300 20.09 12.80 -14.72
N GLU A 301 21.03 12.43 -13.85
CA GLU A 301 22.46 12.33 -14.17
C GLU A 301 22.72 11.30 -15.28
N ALA A 302 22.14 10.11 -15.17
CA ALA A 302 22.36 9.03 -16.12
C ALA A 302 21.86 9.36 -17.54
N VAL A 303 20.82 10.19 -17.66
CA VAL A 303 20.30 10.64 -18.96
C VAL A 303 20.85 12.00 -19.40
N ASN A 304 21.81 12.57 -18.70
CA ASN A 304 22.42 13.87 -18.96
C ASN A 304 21.42 15.01 -19.14
N LYS A 305 20.34 14.99 -18.35
CA LYS A 305 19.28 16.02 -18.39
C LYS A 305 19.39 16.94 -17.18
N GLU A 306 19.32 18.25 -17.46
CA GLU A 306 18.99 19.28 -16.47
C GLU A 306 19.87 19.27 -15.19
N THR A 307 21.16 19.59 -15.31
CA THR A 307 22.11 19.62 -14.18
C THR A 307 21.56 20.40 -12.97
N SER A 308 20.88 21.54 -13.19
CA SER A 308 20.27 22.30 -12.10
C SER A 308 19.21 21.51 -11.34
N LEU A 309 18.42 20.69 -12.04
CA LEU A 309 17.37 19.86 -11.44
C LEU A 309 17.96 18.71 -10.60
N VAL A 310 19.11 18.17 -11.04
CA VAL A 310 19.91 17.21 -10.26
C VAL A 310 20.32 17.82 -8.93
N ASP A 311 20.90 19.02 -8.98
CA ASP A 311 21.38 19.73 -7.78
C ASP A 311 20.23 20.09 -6.84
N GLU A 312 19.07 20.49 -7.38
CA GLU A 312 17.87 20.75 -6.59
C GLU A 312 17.35 19.50 -5.89
N CYS A 313 17.30 18.35 -6.58
CA CYS A 313 16.90 17.07 -5.96
C CYS A 313 17.83 16.70 -4.80
N LYS A 314 19.14 16.80 -5.01
CA LYS A 314 20.15 16.50 -3.97
C LYS A 314 20.06 17.46 -2.80
N ALA A 315 19.97 18.76 -3.07
CA ALA A 315 19.87 19.78 -2.03
C ALA A 315 18.62 19.62 -1.15
N LEU A 316 17.47 19.34 -1.77
CA LEU A 316 16.24 19.09 -1.01
C LEU A 316 16.33 17.78 -0.20
N ALA A 317 16.87 16.70 -0.78
CA ALA A 317 17.07 15.45 -0.06
C ALA A 317 17.99 15.63 1.16
N ASP A 318 19.07 16.37 1.02
CA ASP A 318 20.03 16.63 2.11
C ASP A 318 19.42 17.50 3.20
N GLU A 319 18.63 18.51 2.83
CA GLU A 319 17.92 19.36 3.78
C GLU A 319 16.91 18.56 4.61
N VAL A 320 16.07 17.75 3.96
CA VAL A 320 15.09 16.89 4.66
C VAL A 320 15.80 15.86 5.53
N GLN A 321 16.91 15.28 5.06
CA GLN A 321 17.71 14.33 5.83
C GLN A 321 18.30 14.95 7.11
N VAL A 322 18.76 16.21 7.06
CA VAL A 322 19.23 16.94 8.24
C VAL A 322 18.08 17.15 9.23
N ALA A 323 16.92 17.59 8.73
CA ALA A 323 15.75 17.81 9.56
C ALA A 323 15.24 16.50 10.21
N LEU A 324 15.26 15.37 9.48
CA LEU A 324 14.92 14.06 10.04
C LEU A 324 15.84 13.67 11.20
N LYS A 325 17.14 13.90 11.10
CA LYS A 325 18.08 13.60 12.20
C LYS A 325 17.78 14.40 13.46
N GLU A 326 17.30 15.63 13.31
CA GLU A 326 17.04 16.54 14.43
C GLU A 326 15.64 16.33 15.06
N TYR A 327 14.61 16.13 14.22
CA TYR A 327 13.22 16.17 14.67
C TYR A 327 12.52 14.82 14.76
N ALA A 328 13.00 13.77 14.04
CA ALA A 328 12.32 12.49 13.98
C ALA A 328 12.60 11.58 15.17
N VAL A 329 13.70 11.81 15.90
CA VAL A 329 14.17 10.89 16.96
C VAL A 329 13.61 11.30 18.32
N TYR A 330 13.14 10.32 19.07
CA TYR A 330 12.68 10.46 20.44
C TYR A 330 13.36 9.46 21.38
N ASN A 331 13.78 9.95 22.55
CA ASN A 331 14.34 9.10 23.61
C ASN A 331 13.19 8.51 24.45
N HIS A 332 12.70 7.35 24.03
CA HIS A 332 11.63 6.67 24.71
C HIS A 332 12.16 5.95 25.97
N PRO A 333 11.49 6.08 27.16
CA PRO A 333 12.01 5.55 28.43
C PRO A 333 12.19 4.03 28.44
N LYS A 334 11.39 3.28 27.65
CA LYS A 334 11.42 1.81 27.60
C LYS A 334 12.26 1.27 26.44
N TYR A 335 12.28 1.95 25.29
CA TYR A 335 12.88 1.43 24.06
C TYR A 335 14.22 2.09 23.70
N GLY A 336 14.59 3.21 24.35
CA GLY A 336 15.70 4.05 23.94
C GLY A 336 15.33 4.95 22.78
N GLN A 337 16.26 5.28 21.91
CA GLN A 337 15.96 6.12 20.74
C GLN A 337 15.06 5.40 19.74
N ILE A 338 13.92 6.01 19.41
CA ILE A 338 12.97 5.54 18.41
C ILE A 338 12.62 6.67 17.45
N TYR A 339 12.11 6.36 16.26
CA TYR A 339 11.48 7.34 15.37
C TYR A 339 10.04 7.61 15.82
N ALA A 340 9.64 8.87 15.85
CA ALA A 340 8.24 9.27 15.96
C ALA A 340 7.52 9.01 14.63
N PHE A 341 6.21 8.81 14.66
CA PHE A 341 5.40 8.65 13.45
C PHE A 341 5.10 9.99 12.78
N GLU A 342 4.66 10.97 13.60
CA GLU A 342 4.41 12.35 13.16
C GLU A 342 5.02 13.33 14.13
N VAL A 343 5.47 14.50 13.61
CA VAL A 343 5.93 15.64 14.41
C VAL A 343 5.41 16.95 13.83
N ASP A 344 5.46 18.05 14.62
CA ASP A 344 4.99 19.37 14.21
C ASP A 344 6.09 20.43 14.12
N GLY A 345 7.31 20.10 14.51
CA GLY A 345 8.44 21.04 14.58
C GLY A 345 8.45 21.93 15.83
N PHE A 346 7.36 22.01 16.59
CA PHE A 346 7.28 22.73 17.88
C PHE A 346 7.75 21.88 19.08
N GLY A 347 7.96 20.58 18.86
CA GLY A 347 8.36 19.64 19.90
C GLY A 347 7.29 18.59 20.23
N ASN A 348 6.09 18.71 19.65
CA ASN A 348 5.07 17.67 19.78
C ASN A 348 5.32 16.51 18.82
N ARG A 349 4.87 15.32 19.21
CA ARG A 349 5.07 14.09 18.46
C ARG A 349 3.93 13.11 18.70
N LEU A 350 3.66 12.30 17.69
CA LEU A 350 2.75 11.17 17.78
C LEU A 350 3.56 9.87 17.73
N LEU A 351 3.41 9.06 18.77
CA LEU A 351 4.10 7.77 18.90
C LEU A 351 3.11 6.66 18.58
N MET A 352 3.15 6.17 17.38
CA MET A 352 2.38 5.05 16.86
C MET A 352 3.05 4.50 15.61
N ASP A 353 2.47 3.51 14.98
CA ASP A 353 2.65 3.19 13.57
C ASP A 353 1.30 2.85 12.95
N ASP A 354 1.19 3.00 11.64
CA ASP A 354 0.06 2.61 10.80
C ASP A 354 0.53 1.53 9.83
N ALA A 355 -0.34 0.58 9.51
CA ALA A 355 0.04 -0.52 8.63
C ALA A 355 0.30 -0.11 7.18
N ASN A 356 -0.27 1.01 6.74
CA ASN A 356 -0.15 1.46 5.36
C ASN A 356 1.27 1.98 5.05
N ILE A 357 1.81 1.60 3.90
CA ILE A 357 3.19 1.88 3.51
C ILE A 357 3.26 3.16 2.68
N PRO A 358 4.13 4.12 3.07
CA PRO A 358 5.22 4.08 4.04
C PRO A 358 4.77 4.10 5.51
N SER A 359 5.35 3.20 6.30
CA SER A 359 5.20 3.10 7.76
C SER A 359 6.57 3.05 8.40
N LEU A 360 6.66 3.23 9.73
CA LEU A 360 7.92 3.08 10.44
C LEU A 360 8.48 1.67 10.30
N LEU A 361 7.62 0.66 10.34
CA LEU A 361 8.01 -0.74 10.15
C LEU A 361 8.56 -1.00 8.74
N ALA A 362 8.02 -0.35 7.72
CA ALA A 362 8.33 -0.60 6.32
C ALA A 362 9.58 0.14 5.81
N MET A 363 10.20 1.03 6.58
CA MET A 363 11.33 1.84 6.10
C MET A 363 12.46 1.04 5.42
N PRO A 364 12.91 -0.12 5.93
CA PRO A 364 13.92 -0.92 5.22
C PRO A 364 13.44 -1.53 3.90
N TYR A 365 12.15 -1.89 3.81
CA TYR A 365 11.55 -2.40 2.57
C TYR A 365 11.56 -1.37 1.44
N LEU A 366 11.36 -0.09 1.78
CA LEU A 366 11.44 1.01 0.81
C LEU A 366 12.88 1.41 0.48
N GLY A 367 13.87 0.93 1.25
CA GLY A 367 15.28 1.28 1.11
C GLY A 367 15.62 2.63 1.73
N ASP A 368 14.80 3.11 2.65
CA ASP A 368 14.96 4.41 3.30
C ASP A 368 16.00 4.37 4.42
N ILE A 369 16.10 3.23 5.09
CA ILE A 369 17.03 2.97 6.19
C ILE A 369 17.46 1.50 6.15
N LYS A 370 18.60 1.20 6.80
CA LYS A 370 19.05 -0.19 6.94
C LYS A 370 18.29 -0.92 8.07
N ALA A 371 18.00 -2.20 7.87
CA ALA A 371 17.32 -3.01 8.88
C ALA A 371 18.15 -3.21 10.17
N ASP A 372 19.46 -3.00 10.12
CA ASP A 372 20.38 -3.09 11.25
C ASP A 372 20.61 -1.76 11.97
N ASP A 373 20.01 -0.65 11.49
CA ASP A 373 20.07 0.66 12.16
C ASP A 373 19.56 0.55 13.60
N PRO A 374 20.31 1.06 14.60
CA PRO A 374 19.96 0.90 16.02
C PRO A 374 18.65 1.58 16.38
N ILE A 375 18.35 2.75 15.82
CA ILE A 375 17.12 3.49 16.10
C ILE A 375 15.94 2.74 15.49
N TYR A 376 16.11 2.23 14.25
CA TYR A 376 15.10 1.41 13.60
C TYR A 376 14.79 0.13 14.38
N LYS A 377 15.81 -0.58 14.86
CA LYS A 377 15.62 -1.79 15.70
C LYS A 377 14.79 -1.49 16.96
N ASN A 378 15.05 -0.37 17.61
CA ASN A 378 14.27 0.07 18.75
C ASN A 378 12.84 0.43 18.35
N THR A 379 12.69 1.19 17.24
CA THR A 379 11.40 1.55 16.66
C THR A 379 10.58 0.30 16.32
N ARG A 380 11.20 -0.68 15.67
CA ARG A 380 10.56 -1.95 15.31
C ARG A 380 10.02 -2.72 16.53
N ARG A 381 10.76 -2.70 17.67
CA ARG A 381 10.28 -3.28 18.94
C ARG A 381 9.11 -2.50 19.53
N PHE A 382 9.14 -1.17 19.42
CA PHE A 382 8.06 -0.28 19.88
C PHE A 382 6.78 -0.50 19.07
N VAL A 383 6.84 -0.41 17.74
CA VAL A 383 5.66 -0.49 16.89
C VAL A 383 4.98 -1.86 16.91
N TRP A 384 5.74 -2.93 17.23
CA TRP A 384 5.22 -4.28 17.40
C TRP A 384 5.04 -4.63 18.89
N SER A 385 4.39 -3.75 19.63
CA SER A 385 4.08 -3.90 21.04
C SER A 385 2.81 -3.13 21.42
N GLU A 386 2.25 -3.42 22.58
CA GLU A 386 1.06 -2.74 23.13
C GLU A 386 1.28 -1.24 23.42
N ASP A 387 2.53 -0.76 23.38
CA ASP A 387 2.83 0.67 23.48
C ASP A 387 2.52 1.42 22.18
N ASN A 388 2.34 0.71 21.04
CA ASN A 388 1.72 1.24 19.85
C ASN A 388 0.20 1.07 19.95
N PRO A 389 -0.61 2.16 19.99
CA PRO A 389 -2.06 2.08 20.16
C PRO A 389 -2.80 1.33 19.05
N TYR A 390 -2.15 1.08 17.92
CA TYR A 390 -2.71 0.34 16.78
C TYR A 390 -2.07 -1.05 16.58
N PHE A 391 -1.27 -1.50 17.53
CA PHE A 391 -0.89 -2.91 17.59
C PHE A 391 -2.01 -3.70 18.27
N PHE A 392 -2.50 -4.71 17.60
CA PHE A 392 -3.57 -5.58 18.08
C PHE A 392 -3.09 -7.02 18.18
N LYS A 393 -3.57 -7.71 19.19
CA LYS A 393 -3.30 -9.12 19.44
C LYS A 393 -4.57 -9.82 19.88
N GLY A 394 -4.86 -10.95 19.25
CA GLY A 394 -6.05 -11.75 19.52
C GLY A 394 -5.87 -13.22 19.18
N LYS A 395 -6.99 -13.94 19.07
CA LYS A 395 -6.99 -15.39 18.83
C LYS A 395 -6.56 -15.74 17.40
N ALA A 396 -6.86 -14.89 16.42
CA ALA A 396 -6.52 -15.13 15.02
C ALA A 396 -5.08 -14.72 14.70
N GLY A 397 -4.55 -13.69 15.37
CA GLY A 397 -3.20 -13.22 15.09
C GLY A 397 -2.83 -11.96 15.87
N GLU A 398 -1.67 -11.42 15.52
CA GLU A 398 -1.19 -10.13 16.02
C GLU A 398 -0.61 -9.29 14.87
N GLY A 399 -0.73 -7.98 14.97
CA GLY A 399 -0.22 -7.07 13.94
C GLY A 399 -0.66 -5.64 14.14
N ILE A 400 -0.18 -4.78 13.25
CA ILE A 400 -0.51 -3.37 13.26
C ILE A 400 -1.74 -3.15 12.37
N GLY A 401 -2.66 -2.32 12.85
CA GLY A 401 -3.79 -1.81 12.10
C GLY A 401 -3.62 -0.34 11.76
N GLY A 402 -4.62 0.45 12.09
CA GLY A 402 -4.64 1.89 11.90
C GLY A 402 -6.03 2.46 12.22
N PRO A 403 -6.17 3.77 12.29
CA PRO A 403 -7.47 4.39 12.55
C PRO A 403 -8.43 4.24 11.36
N HIS A 404 -7.92 3.92 10.17
CA HIS A 404 -8.68 3.86 8.93
C HIS A 404 -9.86 2.88 9.01
N VAL A 405 -9.63 1.68 9.48
CA VAL A 405 -10.64 0.61 9.61
C VAL A 405 -11.11 0.39 11.05
N GLY A 406 -10.56 1.15 12.00
CA GLY A 406 -10.92 1.10 13.41
C GLY A 406 -10.10 0.13 14.25
N TYR A 407 -10.48 0.04 15.54
CA TYR A 407 -9.76 -0.78 16.51
C TYR A 407 -9.96 -2.27 16.27
N ASP A 408 -8.95 -3.05 16.70
CA ASP A 408 -8.93 -4.51 16.65
C ASP A 408 -8.88 -5.12 15.23
N MET A 409 -8.72 -4.29 14.22
CA MET A 409 -8.57 -4.71 12.82
C MET A 409 -7.09 -4.71 12.44
N ILE A 410 -6.56 -5.91 12.19
CA ILE A 410 -5.15 -6.12 11.79
C ILE A 410 -5.06 -6.08 10.27
N TRP A 411 -4.08 -5.36 9.74
CA TRP A 411 -3.78 -5.35 8.32
C TRP A 411 -2.73 -6.43 8.00
N PRO A 412 -2.99 -7.39 7.11
CA PRO A 412 -1.99 -8.37 6.65
C PRO A 412 -0.70 -7.71 6.16
N MET A 413 -0.79 -6.50 5.60
CA MET A 413 0.34 -5.69 5.15
C MET A 413 1.39 -5.49 6.24
N SER A 414 0.99 -5.28 7.49
CA SER A 414 1.91 -5.13 8.62
C SER A 414 2.66 -6.41 8.94
N ILE A 415 1.98 -7.57 8.85
CA ILE A 415 2.58 -8.88 9.04
C ILE A 415 3.58 -9.18 7.92
N MET A 416 3.24 -8.81 6.67
CA MET A 416 4.16 -8.93 5.55
C MET A 416 5.39 -8.05 5.74
N MET A 417 5.23 -6.79 6.17
CA MET A 417 6.36 -5.90 6.44
C MET A 417 7.24 -6.43 7.58
N LYS A 418 6.66 -7.03 8.62
CA LYS A 418 7.44 -7.69 9.66
C LYS A 418 8.32 -8.80 9.08
N ALA A 419 7.78 -9.63 8.18
CA ALA A 419 8.54 -10.67 7.51
C ALA A 419 9.61 -10.11 6.55
N PHE A 420 9.28 -9.10 5.72
CA PHE A 420 10.21 -8.46 4.78
C PHE A 420 11.44 -7.86 5.47
N THR A 421 11.25 -7.31 6.67
CA THR A 421 12.30 -6.59 7.43
C THR A 421 12.98 -7.46 8.48
N SER A 422 12.64 -8.75 8.56
CA SER A 422 13.23 -9.71 9.49
C SER A 422 14.44 -10.43 8.91
N GLN A 423 15.43 -10.71 9.78
CA GLN A 423 16.53 -11.63 9.52
C GLN A 423 16.34 -12.95 10.28
N ASP A 424 15.34 -13.02 11.18
CA ASP A 424 15.04 -14.19 11.98
C ASP A 424 14.10 -15.14 11.24
N ASN A 425 14.53 -16.37 11.03
CA ASN A 425 13.77 -17.38 10.31
C ASN A 425 12.50 -17.81 11.08
N ASP A 426 12.52 -17.86 12.40
CA ASP A 426 11.36 -18.25 13.20
C ASP A 426 10.30 -17.14 13.17
N GLU A 427 10.72 -15.88 13.20
CA GLU A 427 9.83 -14.74 13.00
C GLU A 427 9.19 -14.75 11.60
N ILE A 428 9.99 -14.95 10.55
CA ILE A 428 9.48 -15.05 9.17
C ILE A 428 8.46 -16.20 9.05
N LYS A 429 8.80 -17.37 9.58
CA LYS A 429 7.93 -18.54 9.57
C LYS A 429 6.60 -18.27 10.28
N SER A 430 6.66 -17.62 11.44
CA SER A 430 5.48 -17.24 12.21
C SER A 430 4.58 -16.27 11.46
N CYS A 431 5.17 -15.27 10.79
CA CYS A 431 4.43 -14.32 9.96
C CYS A 431 3.73 -15.02 8.78
N ILE A 432 4.43 -15.88 8.04
CA ILE A 432 3.83 -16.61 6.91
C ILE A 432 2.69 -17.51 7.38
N LYS A 433 2.90 -18.26 8.49
CA LYS A 433 1.83 -19.09 9.03
C LYS A 433 0.60 -18.25 9.43
N MET A 434 0.79 -17.11 10.07
CA MET A 434 -0.30 -16.22 10.45
C MET A 434 -1.06 -15.71 9.20
N LEU A 435 -0.35 -15.33 8.13
CA LEU A 435 -0.99 -14.93 6.88
C LEU A 435 -1.81 -16.06 6.26
N MET A 436 -1.30 -17.31 6.32
CA MET A 436 -2.04 -18.48 5.86
C MET A 436 -3.29 -18.78 6.70
N ASP A 437 -3.21 -18.56 8.01
CA ASP A 437 -4.32 -18.85 8.93
C ASP A 437 -5.41 -17.76 8.91
N THR A 438 -5.13 -16.59 8.32
CA THR A 438 -6.04 -15.42 8.34
C THR A 438 -6.57 -15.01 6.97
N ASP A 439 -6.44 -15.87 5.96
CA ASP A 439 -6.98 -15.67 4.60
C ASP A 439 -8.50 -15.90 4.50
N ALA A 440 -9.18 -16.24 5.60
CA ALA A 440 -10.61 -16.58 5.66
C ALA A 440 -11.03 -17.73 4.71
N ASP A 441 -10.10 -18.62 4.35
CA ASP A 441 -10.24 -19.69 3.35
C ASP A 441 -10.62 -19.21 1.95
N THR A 442 -10.34 -17.93 1.65
CA THR A 442 -10.57 -17.35 0.32
C THR A 442 -9.40 -17.57 -0.62
N GLY A 443 -8.19 -17.81 -0.09
CA GLY A 443 -6.93 -17.87 -0.84
C GLY A 443 -6.41 -16.50 -1.26
N PHE A 444 -6.97 -15.42 -0.69
CA PHE A 444 -6.58 -14.03 -0.93
C PHE A 444 -6.29 -13.30 0.38
N MET A 445 -5.52 -12.22 0.28
CA MET A 445 -5.37 -11.25 1.36
C MET A 445 -6.49 -10.21 1.27
N HIS A 446 -7.00 -9.82 2.44
CA HIS A 446 -8.01 -8.77 2.58
C HIS A 446 -7.36 -7.48 3.08
N GLU A 447 -8.08 -6.36 3.05
CA GLU A 447 -7.53 -5.10 3.57
C GLU A 447 -7.17 -5.22 5.04
N SER A 448 -8.10 -5.72 5.87
CA SER A 448 -7.87 -6.01 7.29
C SER A 448 -8.73 -7.17 7.76
N PHE A 449 -8.37 -7.76 8.90
CA PHE A 449 -9.18 -8.79 9.57
C PHE A 449 -9.27 -8.51 11.08
N TYR A 450 -10.38 -8.95 11.68
CA TYR A 450 -10.59 -8.80 13.12
C TYR A 450 -9.69 -9.76 13.91
N LYS A 451 -8.97 -9.26 14.90
CA LYS A 451 -7.91 -9.97 15.63
C LYS A 451 -8.32 -11.32 16.24
N ASP A 452 -9.62 -11.52 16.53
CA ASP A 452 -10.14 -12.75 17.13
C ASP A 452 -10.89 -13.66 16.15
N ASN A 453 -11.20 -13.17 14.94
CA ASN A 453 -11.93 -13.91 13.93
C ASN A 453 -11.58 -13.45 12.50
N PRO A 454 -10.81 -14.22 11.74
CA PRO A 454 -10.40 -13.85 10.39
C PRO A 454 -11.54 -13.84 9.37
N GLN A 455 -12.68 -14.47 9.66
CA GLN A 455 -13.87 -14.39 8.80
C GLN A 455 -14.52 -13.01 8.81
N LYS A 456 -14.21 -12.17 9.80
CA LYS A 456 -14.61 -10.77 9.86
C LYS A 456 -13.50 -9.90 9.29
N PHE A 457 -13.58 -9.57 8.01
CA PHE A 457 -12.59 -8.79 7.28
C PHE A 457 -13.23 -7.62 6.53
N THR A 458 -12.40 -6.65 6.13
CA THR A 458 -12.78 -5.54 5.26
C THR A 458 -12.23 -5.78 3.86
N ARG A 459 -12.88 -5.25 2.85
CA ARG A 459 -12.58 -5.32 1.41
C ARG A 459 -12.10 -6.71 0.97
N ALA A 460 -13.01 -7.47 0.39
CA ALA A 460 -12.71 -8.80 -0.13
C ALA A 460 -11.69 -8.80 -1.27
N TRP A 461 -11.53 -7.67 -1.96
CA TRP A 461 -10.62 -7.50 -3.08
C TRP A 461 -9.83 -6.21 -2.94
N PHE A 462 -8.62 -6.33 -2.39
CA PHE A 462 -7.62 -5.28 -2.32
C PHE A 462 -6.34 -5.79 -2.99
N ALA A 463 -6.12 -5.37 -4.24
CA ALA A 463 -5.13 -5.98 -5.11
C ALA A 463 -3.69 -5.78 -4.63
N TRP A 464 -3.37 -4.65 -3.99
CA TRP A 464 -2.03 -4.41 -3.46
C TRP A 464 -1.61 -5.47 -2.44
N GLN A 465 -2.47 -5.79 -1.46
CA GLN A 465 -2.10 -6.81 -0.46
C GLN A 465 -1.91 -8.20 -1.06
N ASN A 466 -2.73 -8.56 -2.05
CA ASN A 466 -2.54 -9.81 -2.76
C ASN A 466 -1.16 -9.86 -3.45
N THR A 467 -0.85 -8.83 -4.21
CA THR A 467 0.43 -8.77 -4.91
C THR A 467 1.62 -8.71 -3.95
N LEU A 468 1.49 -7.98 -2.83
CA LEU A 468 2.52 -7.88 -1.79
C LEU A 468 2.79 -9.22 -1.11
N PHE A 469 1.74 -10.03 -0.87
CA PHE A 469 1.91 -11.40 -0.38
C PHE A 469 2.69 -12.25 -1.40
N GLY A 470 2.31 -12.16 -2.68
CA GLY A 470 3.03 -12.83 -3.75
C GLY A 470 4.51 -12.40 -3.84
N GLU A 471 4.79 -11.10 -3.70
CA GLU A 471 6.15 -10.55 -3.65
C GLU A 471 6.95 -11.15 -2.50
N LEU A 472 6.35 -11.23 -1.30
CA LEU A 472 7.01 -11.80 -0.12
C LEU A 472 7.41 -13.26 -0.33
N ILE A 473 6.50 -14.09 -0.82
CA ILE A 473 6.78 -15.50 -1.08
C ILE A 473 7.86 -15.64 -2.16
N LEU A 474 7.74 -14.90 -3.26
CA LEU A 474 8.73 -14.92 -4.34
C LEU A 474 10.11 -14.49 -3.85
N LYS A 475 10.18 -13.42 -3.04
CA LYS A 475 11.44 -13.00 -2.42
C LYS A 475 12.07 -14.10 -1.57
N LEU A 476 11.29 -14.72 -0.69
CA LEU A 476 11.78 -15.80 0.19
C LEU A 476 12.28 -17.00 -0.61
N VAL A 477 11.60 -17.37 -1.70
CA VAL A 477 12.07 -18.43 -2.62
C VAL A 477 13.39 -18.04 -3.29
N ASN A 478 13.50 -16.80 -3.78
CA ASN A 478 14.71 -16.31 -4.46
C ASN A 478 15.89 -16.10 -3.49
N ASP A 479 15.61 -15.80 -2.22
CA ASP A 479 16.61 -15.73 -1.15
C ASP A 479 17.06 -17.13 -0.65
N GLY A 480 16.58 -18.22 -1.26
CA GLY A 480 16.95 -19.60 -0.88
C GLY A 480 16.25 -20.10 0.38
N LYS A 481 15.18 -19.46 0.84
CA LYS A 481 14.43 -19.83 2.04
C LYS A 481 13.31 -20.86 1.78
N ILE A 482 13.43 -21.67 0.72
CA ILE A 482 12.40 -22.65 0.36
C ILE A 482 12.19 -23.74 1.43
N ASP A 483 13.27 -24.16 2.10
CA ASP A 483 13.17 -25.14 3.18
C ASP A 483 12.43 -24.59 4.40
N LEU A 484 12.59 -23.30 4.69
CA LEU A 484 11.82 -22.59 5.70
C LEU A 484 10.32 -22.62 5.33
N LEU A 485 9.97 -22.21 4.12
CA LEU A 485 8.57 -22.23 3.65
C LEU A 485 7.97 -23.63 3.71
N ASN A 486 8.73 -24.65 3.33
CA ASN A 486 8.30 -26.06 3.36
C ASN A 486 8.26 -26.68 4.76
N SER A 487 8.79 -26.00 5.78
CA SER A 487 8.70 -26.42 7.19
C SER A 487 7.45 -25.90 7.91
N ILE A 488 6.65 -25.05 7.25
CA ILE A 488 5.39 -24.51 7.79
C ILE A 488 4.31 -25.60 7.68
N GLN A 489 3.69 -25.93 8.83
CA GLN A 489 2.61 -26.91 8.93
C GLN A 489 1.26 -26.20 9.07
#